data_1b642407fb5a75de006ca8f31498fb3d
#
_entry.id   1b642407fb5a75de006ca8f31498fb3d
#
_cell.length_a   1.000
_cell.length_b   1.000
_cell.length_c   1.000
_cell.angle_alpha   90.00
_cell.angle_beta   90.00
_cell.angle_gamma   90.00
#
_symmetry.space_group_name_H-M   'P 1'
#
loop_
_entity.id
_entity.type
_entity.pdbx_description
1 polymer ?
#
loop_
_entity_poly.entity_id
_entity_poly.type
_entity_poly.pdbx_seq_one_letter_code
_entity_poly.pdbx_strand_id
1 'polypeptide(L)'
;AVGPDVSLFKPGDEVFYAGSILRQGTNSEFHLVDERITGNKPKSLSFAQAAALPLTTITAWELLFDRLGAVPGKSVDPRTLLITGGAGGVGSILIQLARRLTGLTVAATATRPESQEWCLDLGAHAVIDHNKPMKEQIEALKVPPVALVASLTFTDQHYKAIAEFMAPQGKFGLIDDPPEFTMSAFKGKAISVHWESMFTRSSFQTADMIAQHNLLNDTADLIDKGVLRTTMDQTFGTINAAHLKRAHALLES
;
A
#
# COMPACT_ATOMS: atom_id res chain seq x y z
N ALA A 1 12.16 -24.78 9.99
CA ALA A 1 13.59 -25.01 9.76
C ALA A 1 14.20 -23.75 9.17
N VAL A 2 15.50 -23.54 9.37
CA VAL A 2 16.27 -22.44 8.77
C VAL A 2 17.48 -23.01 8.03
N GLY A 3 17.95 -22.33 6.99
CA GLY A 3 19.16 -22.69 6.27
C GLY A 3 20.42 -22.45 7.12
N PRO A 4 21.59 -23.01 6.73
CA PRO A 4 22.82 -22.89 7.50
C PRO A 4 23.37 -21.46 7.58
N ASP A 5 23.05 -20.61 6.58
CA ASP A 5 23.55 -19.24 6.49
C ASP A 5 22.54 -18.20 7.02
N VAL A 6 21.39 -18.63 7.54
CA VAL A 6 20.35 -17.75 8.11
C VAL A 6 20.83 -17.21 9.46
N SER A 7 20.76 -15.90 9.62
CA SER A 7 21.21 -15.20 10.82
C SER A 7 20.10 -14.38 11.50
N LEU A 8 19.03 -14.03 10.78
CA LEU A 8 17.96 -13.16 11.27
C LEU A 8 16.86 -13.94 12.00
N PHE A 9 16.76 -15.24 11.78
CA PHE A 9 15.71 -16.10 12.36
C PHE A 9 16.25 -17.43 12.86
N LYS A 10 15.54 -18.04 13.80
CA LYS A 10 15.78 -19.38 14.31
C LYS A 10 14.51 -20.25 14.22
N PRO A 11 14.64 -21.58 14.30
CA PRO A 11 13.48 -22.46 14.35
C PRO A 11 12.54 -22.08 15.50
N GLY A 12 11.24 -21.97 15.20
CA GLY A 12 10.19 -21.59 16.13
C GLY A 12 9.81 -20.12 16.09
N ASP A 13 10.54 -19.27 15.40
CA ASP A 13 10.12 -17.88 15.20
C ASP A 13 8.87 -17.80 14.31
N GLU A 14 7.91 -16.99 14.73
CA GLU A 14 6.71 -16.67 13.95
C GLU A 14 7.01 -15.53 13.01
N VAL A 15 6.80 -15.76 11.71
CA VAL A 15 7.18 -14.83 10.65
C VAL A 15 6.01 -14.52 9.73
N PHE A 16 6.10 -13.38 9.01
CA PHE A 16 5.19 -13.02 7.96
C PHE A 16 5.96 -12.37 6.80
N TYR A 17 5.50 -12.57 5.57
CA TYR A 17 6.19 -12.11 4.36
C TYR A 17 5.27 -12.17 3.14
N ALA A 18 5.63 -11.44 2.09
CA ALA A 18 4.96 -11.54 0.78
C ALA A 18 5.58 -12.60 -0.13
N GLY A 19 6.89 -12.87 0.03
CA GLY A 19 7.64 -13.78 -0.82
C GLY A 19 8.20 -13.13 -2.07
N SER A 20 8.48 -13.94 -3.10
CA SER A 20 9.05 -13.48 -4.38
C SER A 20 8.23 -14.05 -5.53
N ILE A 21 7.92 -13.20 -6.52
CA ILE A 21 7.15 -13.58 -7.71
C ILE A 21 7.91 -14.61 -8.60
N LEU A 22 9.23 -14.72 -8.44
CA LEU A 22 10.06 -15.67 -9.17
C LEU A 22 10.11 -17.07 -8.55
N ARG A 23 9.39 -17.28 -7.44
CA ARG A 23 9.37 -18.56 -6.72
C ARG A 23 7.95 -19.10 -6.62
N GLN A 24 7.85 -20.36 -6.17
CA GLN A 24 6.55 -20.96 -5.85
C GLN A 24 5.78 -20.08 -4.87
N GLY A 25 4.46 -19.98 -5.05
CA GLY A 25 3.58 -19.21 -4.15
C GLY A 25 3.34 -19.88 -2.80
N THR A 26 2.67 -19.15 -1.92
CA THR A 26 2.49 -19.52 -0.50
C THR A 26 1.28 -20.43 -0.25
N ASN A 27 0.52 -20.85 -1.27
CA ASN A 27 -0.56 -21.83 -1.14
C ASN A 27 0.03 -23.25 -1.01
N SER A 28 0.82 -23.48 0.04
CA SER A 28 1.55 -24.73 0.31
C SER A 28 1.77 -24.91 1.80
N GLU A 29 1.97 -26.16 2.26
CA GLU A 29 2.27 -26.47 3.66
C GLU A 29 3.67 -25.96 4.08
N PHE A 30 4.62 -25.93 3.14
CA PHE A 30 5.98 -25.46 3.34
C PHE A 30 6.37 -24.50 2.21
N HIS A 31 7.04 -23.43 2.58
CA HIS A 31 7.50 -22.42 1.63
C HIS A 31 8.92 -21.96 1.98
N LEU A 32 9.77 -21.84 0.95
CA LEU A 32 11.11 -21.31 1.10
C LEU A 32 11.10 -19.81 0.82
N VAL A 33 11.59 -19.03 1.76
CA VAL A 33 11.68 -17.58 1.65
C VAL A 33 13.04 -17.09 2.11
N ASP A 34 13.52 -16.02 1.50
CA ASP A 34 14.76 -15.34 1.90
C ASP A 34 14.51 -14.52 3.17
N GLU A 35 15.43 -14.61 4.14
CA GLU A 35 15.30 -13.89 5.42
C GLU A 35 15.23 -12.37 5.25
N ARG A 36 15.86 -11.81 4.20
CA ARG A 36 15.91 -10.38 3.92
C ARG A 36 14.58 -9.77 3.49
N ILE A 37 13.59 -10.60 3.12
CA ILE A 37 12.22 -10.18 2.76
C ILE A 37 11.18 -10.73 3.74
N THR A 38 11.61 -11.18 4.91
CA THR A 38 10.79 -11.79 5.94
C THR A 38 10.84 -10.92 7.20
N GLY A 39 9.70 -10.65 7.83
CA GLY A 39 9.61 -9.95 9.11
C GLY A 39 9.08 -10.85 10.22
N ASN A 40 9.25 -10.44 11.47
CA ASN A 40 8.62 -11.07 12.62
C ASN A 40 7.12 -10.76 12.60
N LYS A 41 6.29 -11.79 12.75
CA LYS A 41 4.85 -11.61 12.83
C LYS A 41 4.49 -10.73 14.05
N PRO A 42 3.56 -9.76 13.91
CA PRO A 42 3.03 -9.05 15.08
C PRO A 42 2.50 -10.02 16.14
N LYS A 43 2.90 -9.83 17.40
CA LYS A 43 2.51 -10.72 18.51
C LYS A 43 1.02 -10.63 18.83
N SER A 44 0.44 -9.46 18.63
CA SER A 44 -0.98 -9.16 18.89
C SER A 44 -1.94 -9.74 17.84
N LEU A 45 -1.43 -10.21 16.68
CA LEU A 45 -2.25 -10.72 15.60
C LEU A 45 -2.19 -12.25 15.48
N SER A 46 -3.33 -12.86 15.12
CA SER A 46 -3.34 -14.23 14.61
C SER A 46 -2.60 -14.35 13.28
N PHE A 47 -2.22 -15.55 12.86
CA PHE A 47 -1.58 -15.79 11.56
C PHE A 47 -2.43 -15.30 10.39
N ALA A 48 -3.75 -15.51 10.43
CA ALA A 48 -4.65 -15.03 9.37
C ALA A 48 -4.67 -13.50 9.28
N GLN A 49 -4.73 -12.81 10.41
CA GLN A 49 -4.68 -11.34 10.45
C GLN A 49 -3.34 -10.79 9.99
N ALA A 50 -2.24 -11.44 10.35
CA ALA A 50 -0.90 -11.04 9.94
C ALA A 50 -0.66 -11.29 8.45
N ALA A 51 -1.18 -12.40 7.89
CA ALA A 51 -1.00 -12.77 6.49
C ALA A 51 -1.64 -11.77 5.50
N ALA A 52 -2.61 -10.97 5.94
CA ALA A 52 -3.25 -9.95 5.10
C ALA A 52 -2.37 -8.69 4.87
N LEU A 53 -1.24 -8.57 5.54
CA LEU A 53 -0.48 -7.31 5.59
C LEU A 53 0.75 -7.25 4.68
N PRO A 54 1.61 -8.28 4.55
CA PRO A 54 2.96 -8.09 4.02
C PRO A 54 3.00 -7.49 2.62
N LEU A 55 2.29 -8.05 1.64
CA LEU A 55 2.30 -7.56 0.26
C LEU A 55 1.84 -6.11 0.16
N THR A 56 0.69 -5.84 0.73
CA THR A 56 0.06 -4.51 0.67
C THR A 56 0.86 -3.47 1.46
N THR A 57 1.46 -3.87 2.58
CA THR A 57 2.27 -2.97 3.40
C THR A 57 3.60 -2.64 2.74
N ILE A 58 4.30 -3.61 2.15
CA ILE A 58 5.54 -3.36 1.41
C ILE A 58 5.25 -2.37 0.28
N THR A 59 4.22 -2.65 -0.54
CA THR A 59 3.82 -1.75 -1.63
C THR A 59 3.51 -0.33 -1.12
N ALA A 60 2.70 -0.21 -0.08
CA ALA A 60 2.31 1.09 0.47
C ALA A 60 3.50 1.86 1.08
N TRP A 61 4.37 1.17 1.80
CA TRP A 61 5.54 1.75 2.43
C TRP A 61 6.54 2.26 1.40
N GLU A 62 6.94 1.40 0.47
CA GLU A 62 7.88 1.75 -0.60
C GLU A 62 7.32 2.88 -1.48
N LEU A 63 6.03 2.82 -1.85
CA LEU A 63 5.38 3.89 -2.60
C LEU A 63 5.41 5.21 -1.84
N LEU A 64 5.03 5.22 -0.56
CA LEU A 64 4.91 6.45 0.23
C LEU A 64 6.27 7.08 0.52
N PHE A 65 7.22 6.30 1.02
CA PHE A 65 8.48 6.81 1.53
C PHE A 65 9.59 6.82 0.48
N ASP A 66 9.76 5.73 -0.28
CA ASP A 66 10.87 5.60 -1.22
C ASP A 66 10.57 6.30 -2.55
N ARG A 67 9.33 6.21 -3.07
CA ARG A 67 8.96 6.79 -4.36
C ARG A 67 8.44 8.22 -4.22
N LEU A 68 7.39 8.42 -3.43
CA LEU A 68 6.79 9.74 -3.25
C LEU A 68 7.62 10.64 -2.33
N GLY A 69 8.49 10.06 -1.50
CA GLY A 69 9.39 10.80 -0.63
C GLY A 69 8.65 11.57 0.47
N ALA A 70 7.60 10.98 1.02
CA ALA A 70 7.00 11.47 2.24
C ALA A 70 8.01 11.33 3.39
N VAL A 71 8.06 12.32 4.27
CA VAL A 71 8.98 12.31 5.40
C VAL A 71 8.25 11.83 6.65
N PRO A 72 8.73 10.75 7.31
CA PRO A 72 8.18 10.37 8.60
C PRO A 72 8.31 11.50 9.62
N GLY A 73 7.27 11.70 10.44
CA GLY A 73 7.23 12.72 11.47
C GLY A 73 5.86 13.35 11.62
N LYS A 74 5.63 14.02 12.75
CA LYS A 74 4.34 14.68 13.06
C LYS A 74 4.33 16.18 12.78
N SER A 75 5.40 16.72 12.20
CA SER A 75 5.40 18.10 11.73
C SER A 75 4.36 18.27 10.62
N VAL A 76 3.62 19.38 10.65
CA VAL A 76 2.63 19.70 9.61
C VAL A 76 3.31 19.71 8.24
N ASP A 77 2.81 18.89 7.34
CA ASP A 77 3.21 18.89 5.94
C ASP A 77 2.15 19.70 5.15
N PRO A 78 2.52 20.75 4.43
CA PRO A 78 1.57 21.61 3.72
C PRO A 78 1.05 20.97 2.42
N ARG A 79 1.16 19.65 2.27
CA ARG A 79 0.77 18.90 1.09
C ARG A 79 -0.36 17.93 1.39
N THR A 80 -1.15 17.64 0.38
CA THR A 80 -2.13 16.55 0.39
C THR A 80 -1.60 15.35 -0.41
N LEU A 81 -1.74 14.16 0.16
CA LEU A 81 -1.65 12.88 -0.52
C LEU A 81 -3.06 12.47 -0.96
N LEU A 82 -3.26 12.30 -2.26
CA LEU A 82 -4.46 11.67 -2.82
C LEU A 82 -4.19 10.19 -3.10
N ILE A 83 -5.06 9.31 -2.63
CA ILE A 83 -4.97 7.86 -2.81
C ILE A 83 -6.18 7.39 -3.63
N THR A 84 -5.98 6.91 -4.86
CA THR A 84 -7.06 6.26 -5.62
C THR A 84 -7.25 4.83 -5.13
N GLY A 85 -8.50 4.34 -5.12
CA GLY A 85 -8.78 3.01 -4.61
C GLY A 85 -8.51 2.84 -3.10
N GLY A 86 -8.87 3.86 -2.31
CA GLY A 86 -8.54 3.95 -0.89
C GLY A 86 -9.02 2.77 -0.03
N ALA A 87 -10.14 2.14 -0.38
CA ALA A 87 -10.70 1.01 0.36
C ALA A 87 -10.10 -0.36 -0.03
N GLY A 88 -9.26 -0.40 -1.07
CA GLY A 88 -8.55 -1.62 -1.47
C GLY A 88 -7.45 -2.01 -0.48
N GLY A 89 -6.82 -3.17 -0.69
CA GLY A 89 -5.81 -3.70 0.22
C GLY A 89 -4.63 -2.75 0.46
N VAL A 90 -4.02 -2.23 -0.61
CA VAL A 90 -2.91 -1.26 -0.52
C VAL A 90 -3.40 0.08 0.04
N GLY A 91 -4.56 0.58 -0.45
CA GLY A 91 -5.15 1.85 0.00
C GLY A 91 -5.42 1.86 1.51
N SER A 92 -5.95 0.75 2.03
CA SER A 92 -6.28 0.61 3.45
C SER A 92 -5.08 0.74 4.38
N ILE A 93 -3.94 0.16 4.03
CA ILE A 93 -2.73 0.30 4.85
C ILE A 93 -2.01 1.63 4.55
N LEU A 94 -2.04 2.11 3.31
CA LEU A 94 -1.44 3.38 2.93
C LEU A 94 -2.08 4.58 3.65
N ILE A 95 -3.41 4.59 3.78
CA ILE A 95 -4.13 5.60 4.58
C ILE A 95 -3.59 5.62 6.01
N GLN A 96 -3.47 4.45 6.64
CA GLN A 96 -2.97 4.35 8.01
C GLN A 96 -1.52 4.84 8.12
N LEU A 97 -0.62 4.36 7.25
CA LEU A 97 0.79 4.78 7.24
C LEU A 97 0.92 6.30 7.08
N ALA A 98 0.28 6.88 6.07
CA ALA A 98 0.32 8.31 5.83
C ALA A 98 -0.25 9.10 7.01
N ARG A 99 -1.40 8.70 7.52
CA ARG A 99 -2.10 9.38 8.63
C ARG A 99 -1.34 9.27 9.95
N ARG A 100 -0.74 8.12 10.23
CA ARG A 100 -0.10 7.83 11.52
C ARG A 100 1.37 8.21 11.58
N LEU A 101 2.07 8.16 10.45
CA LEU A 101 3.52 8.35 10.41
C LEU A 101 3.97 9.67 9.78
N THR A 102 3.06 10.45 9.17
CA THR A 102 3.41 11.74 8.54
C THR A 102 2.51 12.86 8.99
N GLY A 103 2.84 14.09 8.62
CA GLY A 103 1.99 15.28 8.80
C GLY A 103 1.12 15.61 7.59
N LEU A 104 1.06 14.75 6.57
CA LEU A 104 0.29 14.95 5.35
C LEU A 104 -1.23 15.01 5.61
N THR A 105 -1.92 15.83 4.83
CA THR A 105 -3.36 15.67 4.65
C THR A 105 -3.60 14.48 3.73
N VAL A 106 -4.47 13.55 4.14
CA VAL A 106 -4.77 12.32 3.38
C VAL A 106 -6.19 12.40 2.82
N ALA A 107 -6.32 12.41 1.51
CA ALA A 107 -7.57 12.26 0.80
C ALA A 107 -7.58 10.91 0.06
N ALA A 108 -8.72 10.23 0.06
CA ALA A 108 -8.86 8.94 -0.62
C ALA A 108 -10.03 8.98 -1.61
N THR A 109 -10.05 8.06 -2.59
CA THR A 109 -11.22 7.88 -3.43
C THR A 109 -11.95 6.59 -3.08
N ALA A 110 -13.27 6.67 -2.97
CA ALA A 110 -14.17 5.53 -2.84
C ALA A 110 -15.58 5.94 -3.29
N THR A 111 -16.34 5.01 -3.88
CA THR A 111 -17.67 5.30 -4.45
C THR A 111 -18.80 4.78 -3.60
N ARG A 112 -18.66 3.60 -2.99
CA ARG A 112 -19.69 2.98 -2.14
C ARG A 112 -19.64 3.58 -0.73
N PRO A 113 -20.80 3.79 -0.07
CA PRO A 113 -20.84 4.35 1.29
C PRO A 113 -19.97 3.59 2.29
N GLU A 114 -20.01 2.26 2.27
CA GLU A 114 -19.22 1.40 3.17
C GLU A 114 -17.71 1.58 2.93
N SER A 115 -17.31 1.72 1.67
CA SER A 115 -15.91 1.97 1.30
C SER A 115 -15.45 3.37 1.72
N GLN A 116 -16.33 4.37 1.67
CA GLN A 116 -16.04 5.72 2.13
C GLN A 116 -15.87 5.75 3.65
N GLU A 117 -16.80 5.12 4.39
CA GLU A 117 -16.73 5.00 5.83
C GLU A 117 -15.47 4.26 6.27
N TRP A 118 -15.11 3.17 5.59
CA TRP A 118 -13.88 2.43 5.82
C TRP A 118 -12.63 3.32 5.68
N CYS A 119 -12.53 4.11 4.61
CA CYS A 119 -11.40 5.03 4.42
C CYS A 119 -11.30 6.07 5.55
N LEU A 120 -12.44 6.64 5.97
CA LEU A 120 -12.48 7.60 7.08
C LEU A 120 -12.07 6.96 8.41
N ASP A 121 -12.57 5.76 8.69
CA ASP A 121 -12.25 5.00 9.90
C ASP A 121 -10.76 4.60 9.98
N LEU A 122 -10.11 4.37 8.83
CA LEU A 122 -8.66 4.16 8.73
C LEU A 122 -7.85 5.45 8.93
N GLY A 123 -8.51 6.61 8.90
CA GLY A 123 -7.91 7.91 9.22
C GLY A 123 -7.73 8.85 8.03
N ALA A 124 -8.34 8.59 6.88
CA ALA A 124 -8.41 9.59 5.81
C ALA A 124 -9.09 10.87 6.33
N HIS A 125 -8.56 12.03 5.96
CA HIS A 125 -9.16 13.31 6.32
C HIS A 125 -10.39 13.63 5.47
N ALA A 126 -10.42 13.10 4.24
CA ALA A 126 -11.53 13.26 3.32
C ALA A 126 -11.60 12.09 2.33
N VAL A 127 -12.80 11.86 1.81
CA VAL A 127 -13.04 10.88 0.75
C VAL A 127 -13.82 11.56 -0.38
N ILE A 128 -13.41 11.32 -1.62
CA ILE A 128 -14.09 11.79 -2.82
C ILE A 128 -14.56 10.62 -3.69
N ASP A 129 -15.58 10.86 -4.48
CA ASP A 129 -16.14 9.88 -5.42
C ASP A 129 -15.48 10.04 -6.80
N HIS A 130 -14.69 9.05 -7.22
CA HIS A 130 -14.00 9.10 -8.50
C HIS A 130 -14.93 8.96 -9.73
N ASN A 131 -16.20 8.62 -9.55
CA ASN A 131 -17.23 8.64 -10.61
C ASN A 131 -17.78 10.05 -10.86
N LYS A 132 -17.39 11.03 -10.04
CA LYS A 132 -17.78 12.44 -10.17
C LYS A 132 -16.57 13.28 -10.49
N PRO A 133 -16.73 14.50 -11.01
CA PRO A 133 -15.61 15.41 -11.24
C PRO A 133 -14.74 15.57 -9.99
N MET A 134 -13.52 15.00 -10.01
CA MET A 134 -12.65 14.98 -8.83
C MET A 134 -12.09 16.36 -8.48
N LYS A 135 -11.85 17.20 -9.49
CA LYS A 135 -11.29 18.55 -9.30
C LYS A 135 -12.20 19.40 -8.41
N GLU A 136 -13.48 19.47 -8.74
CA GLU A 136 -14.47 20.25 -8.01
C GLU A 136 -14.62 19.74 -6.57
N GLN A 137 -14.56 18.43 -6.37
CA GLN A 137 -14.61 17.84 -5.03
C GLN A 137 -13.38 18.23 -4.21
N ILE A 138 -12.17 18.13 -4.77
CA ILE A 138 -10.92 18.52 -4.08
C ILE A 138 -10.94 20.01 -3.74
N GLU A 139 -11.39 20.88 -4.65
CA GLU A 139 -11.52 22.33 -4.41
C GLU A 139 -12.51 22.63 -3.28
N ALA A 140 -13.64 21.92 -3.23
CA ALA A 140 -14.65 22.07 -2.19
C ALA A 140 -14.16 21.66 -0.79
N LEU A 141 -13.23 20.70 -0.71
CA LEU A 141 -12.64 20.25 0.55
C LEU A 141 -11.73 21.30 1.21
N LYS A 142 -11.24 22.28 0.47
CA LYS A 142 -10.30 23.32 0.96
C LYS A 142 -9.06 22.73 1.65
N VAL A 143 -8.60 21.57 1.18
CA VAL A 143 -7.38 20.91 1.65
C VAL A 143 -6.13 21.58 1.07
N PRO A 144 -4.94 21.39 1.66
CA PRO A 144 -3.68 21.80 1.07
C PRO A 144 -3.52 21.26 -0.37
N PRO A 145 -2.65 21.86 -1.20
CA PRO A 145 -2.46 21.41 -2.58
C PRO A 145 -2.13 19.92 -2.68
N VAL A 146 -2.76 19.21 -3.63
CA VAL A 146 -2.48 17.80 -3.92
C VAL A 146 -1.13 17.70 -4.62
N ALA A 147 -0.09 17.47 -3.86
CA ALA A 147 1.29 17.38 -4.36
C ALA A 147 1.79 15.92 -4.46
N LEU A 148 1.15 15.00 -3.76
CA LEU A 148 1.47 13.58 -3.82
C LEU A 148 0.23 12.79 -4.25
N VAL A 149 0.39 11.86 -5.18
CA VAL A 149 -0.68 10.96 -5.62
C VAL A 149 -0.17 9.53 -5.57
N ALA A 150 -0.95 8.66 -4.97
CA ALA A 150 -0.80 7.21 -5.03
C ALA A 150 -1.96 6.64 -5.87
N SER A 151 -1.68 6.33 -7.13
CA SER A 151 -2.63 5.73 -8.05
C SER A 151 -2.55 4.21 -7.94
N LEU A 152 -3.55 3.60 -7.32
CA LEU A 152 -3.50 2.17 -6.98
C LEU A 152 -4.33 1.30 -7.92
N THR A 153 -5.23 1.91 -8.68
CA THR A 153 -6.10 1.19 -9.62
C THR A 153 -6.71 2.16 -10.63
N PHE A 154 -7.08 1.66 -11.81
CA PHE A 154 -7.71 2.41 -12.90
C PHE A 154 -6.96 3.70 -13.26
N THR A 155 -5.64 3.63 -13.23
CA THR A 155 -4.78 4.78 -13.53
C THR A 155 -5.08 5.36 -14.91
N ASP A 156 -5.31 4.53 -15.92
CA ASP A 156 -5.67 4.94 -17.29
C ASP A 156 -6.91 5.84 -17.35
N GLN A 157 -7.89 5.60 -16.47
CA GLN A 157 -9.14 6.35 -16.44
C GLN A 157 -9.00 7.71 -15.73
N HIS A 158 -8.09 7.82 -14.77
CA HIS A 158 -8.07 8.95 -13.83
C HIS A 158 -6.87 9.88 -13.96
N TYR A 159 -5.73 9.42 -14.49
CA TYR A 159 -4.48 10.19 -14.43
C TYR A 159 -4.55 11.57 -15.11
N LYS A 160 -5.31 11.70 -16.22
CA LYS A 160 -5.46 12.98 -16.92
C LYS A 160 -6.19 14.00 -16.04
N ALA A 161 -7.32 13.61 -15.48
CA ALA A 161 -8.10 14.47 -14.58
C ALA A 161 -7.29 14.83 -13.31
N ILE A 162 -6.55 13.87 -12.75
CA ILE A 162 -5.69 14.09 -11.58
C ILE A 162 -4.58 15.09 -11.91
N ALA A 163 -3.92 14.96 -13.06
CA ALA A 163 -2.86 15.88 -13.50
C ALA A 163 -3.34 17.33 -13.59
N GLU A 164 -4.64 17.56 -13.89
CA GLU A 164 -5.21 18.92 -13.98
C GLU A 164 -5.21 19.66 -12.64
N PHE A 165 -5.47 18.99 -11.52
CA PHE A 165 -5.54 19.64 -10.20
C PHE A 165 -4.31 19.39 -9.31
N MET A 166 -3.41 18.49 -9.68
CA MET A 166 -2.14 18.33 -8.96
C MET A 166 -1.35 19.64 -8.91
N ALA A 167 -0.68 19.86 -7.81
CA ALA A 167 0.26 20.96 -7.65
C ALA A 167 1.45 20.80 -8.61
N PRO A 168 2.00 21.91 -9.13
CA PRO A 168 3.27 21.89 -9.86
C PRO A 168 4.39 21.25 -9.02
N GLN A 169 5.30 20.52 -9.69
CA GLN A 169 6.42 19.80 -9.09
C GLN A 169 5.99 18.67 -8.12
N GLY A 170 4.71 18.23 -8.22
CA GLY A 170 4.21 17.11 -7.47
C GLY A 170 4.80 15.77 -7.91
N LYS A 171 4.45 14.71 -7.20
CA LYS A 171 4.86 13.34 -7.51
C LYS A 171 3.64 12.45 -7.67
N PHE A 172 3.60 11.73 -8.78
CA PHE A 172 2.56 10.77 -9.12
C PHE A 172 3.16 9.36 -9.09
N GLY A 173 2.76 8.55 -8.12
CA GLY A 173 3.17 7.16 -8.01
C GLY A 173 2.05 6.22 -8.44
N LEU A 174 2.38 5.12 -9.11
CA LEU A 174 1.41 4.11 -9.55
C LEU A 174 1.94 2.70 -9.36
N ILE A 175 1.00 1.74 -9.19
CA ILE A 175 1.29 0.33 -8.96
C ILE A 175 0.62 -0.60 -9.96
N ASP A 176 -0.39 -0.13 -10.69
CA ASP A 176 -1.08 -0.89 -11.74
C ASP A 176 -0.39 -0.71 -13.09
N ASP A 177 -0.76 -1.55 -14.06
CA ASP A 177 -0.24 -1.55 -15.43
C ASP A 177 -1.30 -0.95 -16.37
N PRO A 178 -1.44 0.40 -16.44
CA PRO A 178 -2.45 1.02 -17.26
C PRO A 178 -2.22 0.76 -18.75
N PRO A 179 -3.23 0.30 -19.51
CA PRO A 179 -3.08 0.02 -20.93
C PRO A 179 -2.79 1.28 -21.75
N GLU A 180 -3.24 2.43 -21.28
CA GLU A 180 -2.96 3.74 -21.87
C GLU A 180 -2.44 4.71 -20.81
N PHE A 181 -1.21 5.17 -20.97
CA PHE A 181 -0.60 6.14 -20.08
C PHE A 181 0.38 7.05 -20.82
N THR A 182 0.17 8.35 -20.76
CA THR A 182 1.06 9.30 -21.42
C THR A 182 1.68 10.29 -20.42
N MET A 183 3.01 10.34 -20.41
CA MET A 183 3.80 11.24 -19.56
C MET A 183 3.57 12.72 -19.91
N SER A 184 3.09 13.03 -21.12
CA SER A 184 2.86 14.41 -21.56
C SER A 184 1.83 15.15 -20.71
N ALA A 185 0.89 14.43 -20.08
CA ALA A 185 -0.11 15.03 -19.18
C ALA A 185 0.54 15.74 -17.97
N PHE A 186 1.71 15.29 -17.56
CA PHE A 186 2.42 15.78 -16.37
C PHE A 186 3.47 16.85 -16.67
N LYS A 187 3.87 16.97 -17.94
CA LYS A 187 4.99 17.83 -18.37
C LYS A 187 4.80 19.30 -18.01
N GLY A 188 3.60 19.85 -18.24
CA GLY A 188 3.33 21.28 -18.04
C GLY A 188 3.52 21.77 -16.61
N LYS A 189 3.41 20.86 -15.63
CA LYS A 189 3.59 21.15 -14.21
C LYS A 189 4.86 20.54 -13.62
N ALA A 190 5.75 19.99 -14.45
CA ALA A 190 6.96 19.30 -14.02
C ALA A 190 6.70 18.21 -12.95
N ILE A 191 5.57 17.50 -13.06
CA ILE A 191 5.23 16.40 -12.14
C ILE A 191 6.11 15.21 -12.49
N SER A 192 6.74 14.60 -11.48
CA SER A 192 7.51 13.38 -11.64
C SER A 192 6.61 12.15 -11.47
N VAL A 193 6.86 11.11 -12.28
CA VAL A 193 6.12 9.85 -12.24
C VAL A 193 7.02 8.75 -11.72
N HIS A 194 6.49 7.94 -10.82
CA HIS A 194 7.19 6.88 -10.12
C HIS A 194 6.40 5.57 -10.21
N TRP A 195 7.05 4.52 -10.68
CA TRP A 195 6.53 3.18 -10.59
C TRP A 195 6.89 2.56 -9.24
N GLU A 196 5.95 1.88 -8.63
CA GLU A 196 6.22 1.00 -7.50
C GLU A 196 5.88 -0.44 -7.86
N SER A 197 6.86 -1.32 -7.65
CA SER A 197 6.72 -2.77 -7.74
C SER A 197 7.46 -3.40 -6.56
N MET A 198 6.72 -3.85 -5.58
CA MET A 198 7.27 -4.41 -4.34
C MET A 198 8.16 -5.65 -4.56
N PHE A 199 8.03 -6.32 -5.71
CA PHE A 199 8.86 -7.47 -6.05
C PHE A 199 10.22 -7.11 -6.64
N THR A 200 10.50 -5.84 -6.92
CA THR A 200 11.79 -5.41 -7.50
C THR A 200 12.97 -5.85 -6.66
N ARG A 201 12.93 -5.60 -5.34
CA ARG A 201 14.01 -5.97 -4.42
C ARG A 201 14.29 -7.47 -4.42
N SER A 202 13.25 -8.30 -4.35
CA SER A 202 13.38 -9.76 -4.33
C SER A 202 13.73 -10.35 -5.70
N SER A 203 13.20 -9.78 -6.79
CA SER A 203 13.42 -10.30 -8.15
C SER A 203 14.82 -10.00 -8.68
N PHE A 204 15.37 -8.83 -8.36
CA PHE A 204 16.69 -8.39 -8.81
C PHE A 204 17.76 -8.52 -7.73
N GLN A 205 17.41 -9.02 -6.54
CA GLN A 205 18.32 -9.16 -5.39
C GLN A 205 19.14 -7.88 -5.15
N THR A 206 18.44 -6.75 -5.07
CA THR A 206 19.07 -5.45 -4.93
C THR A 206 19.88 -5.35 -3.64
N ALA A 207 20.88 -4.48 -3.61
CA ALA A 207 21.76 -4.30 -2.45
C ALA A 207 21.00 -3.90 -1.16
N ASP A 208 19.83 -3.25 -1.32
CA ASP A 208 18.94 -2.83 -0.26
C ASP A 208 17.78 -3.79 0.03
N MET A 209 17.84 -5.04 -0.43
CA MET A 209 16.79 -6.05 -0.25
C MET A 209 16.37 -6.22 1.22
N ILE A 210 17.30 -6.04 2.16
CA ILE A 210 17.07 -6.07 3.61
C ILE A 210 16.06 -5.01 4.09
N ALA A 211 15.80 -3.97 3.30
CA ALA A 211 14.82 -2.95 3.64
C ALA A 211 13.41 -3.53 3.83
N GLN A 212 13.06 -4.61 3.12
CA GLN A 212 11.76 -5.28 3.32
C GLN A 212 11.66 -5.99 4.66
N HIS A 213 12.73 -6.63 5.15
CA HIS A 213 12.79 -7.15 6.51
C HIS A 213 12.57 -6.02 7.54
N ASN A 214 13.27 -4.91 7.38
CA ASN A 214 13.20 -3.80 8.31
C ASN A 214 11.78 -3.19 8.35
N LEU A 215 11.20 -2.85 7.20
CA LEU A 215 9.85 -2.26 7.16
C LEU A 215 8.76 -3.20 7.68
N LEU A 216 8.90 -4.51 7.49
CA LEU A 216 7.97 -5.48 8.06
C LEU A 216 8.08 -5.53 9.59
N ASN A 217 9.29 -5.48 10.14
CA ASN A 217 9.49 -5.42 11.59
C ASN A 217 8.96 -4.09 12.17
N ASP A 218 9.21 -2.96 11.51
CA ASP A 218 8.65 -1.67 11.91
C ASP A 218 7.11 -1.71 11.90
N THR A 219 6.53 -2.37 10.89
CA THR A 219 5.09 -2.57 10.79
C THR A 219 4.56 -3.44 11.94
N ALA A 220 5.25 -4.53 12.26
CA ALA A 220 4.88 -5.41 13.37
C ALA A 220 4.88 -4.65 14.70
N ASP A 221 5.91 -3.86 14.93
CA ASP A 221 6.02 -3.01 16.11
C ASP A 221 4.91 -1.95 16.20
N LEU A 222 4.55 -1.33 15.08
CA LEU A 222 3.47 -0.34 15.01
C LEU A 222 2.10 -0.98 15.29
N ILE A 223 1.89 -2.20 14.83
CA ILE A 223 0.67 -2.97 15.11
C ILE A 223 0.61 -3.37 16.59
N ASP A 224 1.68 -3.91 17.14
CA ASP A 224 1.73 -4.32 18.55
C ASP A 224 1.57 -3.13 19.51
N LYS A 225 1.94 -1.91 19.08
CA LYS A 225 1.69 -0.64 19.78
C LYS A 225 0.29 -0.06 19.53
N GLY A 226 -0.55 -0.70 18.72
CA GLY A 226 -1.90 -0.21 18.38
C GLY A 226 -1.92 1.05 17.51
N VAL A 227 -0.81 1.40 16.84
CA VAL A 227 -0.72 2.54 15.91
C VAL A 227 -1.33 2.18 14.56
N LEU A 228 -1.07 0.96 14.09
CA LEU A 228 -1.66 0.38 12.89
C LEU A 228 -2.55 -0.81 13.29
N ARG A 229 -3.50 -1.15 12.41
CA ARG A 229 -4.34 -2.35 12.56
C ARG A 229 -4.34 -3.18 11.29
N THR A 230 -4.67 -4.46 11.44
CA THR A 230 -4.85 -5.35 10.29
C THR A 230 -5.93 -4.84 9.35
N THR A 231 -5.75 -5.08 8.06
CA THR A 231 -6.72 -4.79 7.01
C THR A 231 -7.55 -6.01 6.62
N MET A 232 -7.42 -7.11 7.35
CA MET A 232 -8.22 -8.32 7.12
C MET A 232 -9.68 -8.05 7.47
N ASP A 233 -10.56 -8.30 6.49
CA ASP A 233 -12.01 -8.21 6.65
C ASP A 233 -12.63 -9.60 6.88
N GLN A 234 -12.33 -10.57 6.00
CA GLN A 234 -12.96 -11.88 6.00
C GLN A 234 -11.95 -13.02 5.97
N THR A 235 -12.39 -14.19 6.46
CA THR A 235 -11.68 -15.46 6.32
C THR A 235 -12.55 -16.47 5.58
N PHE A 236 -11.94 -17.20 4.65
CA PHE A 236 -12.63 -18.25 3.88
C PHE A 236 -12.37 -19.67 4.41
N GLY A 237 -11.68 -19.80 5.54
CA GLY A 237 -11.31 -21.06 6.15
C GLY A 237 -10.12 -21.74 5.48
N THR A 238 -10.03 -23.06 5.60
CA THR A 238 -8.92 -23.85 5.04
C THR A 238 -8.82 -23.71 3.52
N ILE A 239 -7.61 -23.60 2.99
CA ILE A 239 -7.34 -23.47 1.56
C ILE A 239 -7.85 -24.72 0.82
N ASN A 240 -8.76 -24.50 -0.12
CA ASN A 240 -9.24 -25.48 -1.09
C ASN A 240 -9.79 -24.74 -2.32
N ALA A 241 -10.04 -25.45 -3.42
CA ALA A 241 -10.48 -24.86 -4.67
C ALA A 241 -11.79 -24.06 -4.55
N ALA A 242 -12.75 -24.52 -3.73
CA ALA A 242 -14.03 -23.83 -3.55
C ALA A 242 -13.85 -22.51 -2.79
N HIS A 243 -13.05 -22.50 -1.73
CA HIS A 243 -12.76 -21.29 -0.95
C HIS A 243 -11.92 -20.29 -1.75
N LEU A 244 -10.93 -20.73 -2.53
CA LEU A 244 -10.15 -19.86 -3.40
C LEU A 244 -11.03 -19.19 -4.48
N LYS A 245 -11.92 -19.95 -5.13
CA LYS A 245 -12.88 -19.36 -6.10
C LYS A 245 -13.75 -18.26 -5.46
N ARG A 246 -14.23 -18.47 -4.25
CA ARG A 246 -15.03 -17.46 -3.53
C ARG A 246 -14.20 -16.23 -3.16
N ALA A 247 -12.96 -16.43 -2.72
CA ALA A 247 -12.07 -15.33 -2.37
C ALA A 247 -11.72 -14.50 -3.61
N HIS A 248 -11.40 -15.14 -4.75
CA HIS A 248 -11.14 -14.45 -6.02
C HIS A 248 -12.38 -13.65 -6.48
N ALA A 249 -13.57 -14.26 -6.48
CA ALA A 249 -14.79 -13.56 -6.87
C ALA A 249 -15.10 -12.32 -6.01
N LEU A 250 -14.75 -12.34 -4.71
CA LEU A 250 -14.88 -11.18 -3.84
C LEU A 250 -13.87 -10.07 -4.19
N LEU A 251 -12.64 -10.43 -4.55
CA LEU A 251 -11.61 -9.44 -4.89
C LEU A 251 -11.80 -8.81 -6.28
N GLU A 252 -12.56 -9.49 -7.16
CA GLU A 252 -12.85 -9.04 -8.52
C GLU A 252 -14.17 -8.26 -8.65
N SER A 253 -14.94 -8.09 -7.55
CA SER A 253 -16.29 -7.48 -7.53
C SER A 253 -16.30 -5.95 -7.31
#